data_51f3a180eb9b79becf6d73b1287d8087
#
_entry.id   51f3a180eb9b79becf6d73b1287d8087
#
_cell.length_a   1.000
_cell.length_b   1.000
_cell.length_c   1.000
_cell.angle_alpha   90.00
_cell.angle_beta   90.00
_cell.angle_gamma   90.00
#
_symmetry.space_group_name_H-M   'P 1'
#
loop_
_entity.id
_entity.type
_entity.pdbx_description
1 polymer ?
#
loop_
_entity_poly.entity_id
_entity_poly.type
_entity_poly.pdbx_seq_one_letter_code
_entity_poly.pdbx_strand_id
1 'polypeptide(L)'
;MASTNELISRIQQLEEQITELQVTAAQAEAKVRASAYQEGQNIFKTIFEESRLGNKIINRDLTILQANMALIRLLGYTEKREILGKKIIDYTPPERRNDWKVLQEKLWDHSTPSFSLETCLVKKDGTIVWCQVTSILFSDQNETLGYTIIEDVTEQHKLRMQKEQFIGVASHELKTPITSLKAITQLMNRKLAKGGEITENLVKFGRDSDRQVTKLIHLVDALLSSTRLEQGQLSLNKSTFAFSNIVDGCCSHIELDGEYSLVFEGDRQLEVFADEQKVEQVLVNLINNAVKYAPESKTIVVRIEQLQGFCKISVVDRGNGIPQESISKLFDRYYRVPEIGYTPGLGLGLYISSEIIARHGGEMGVDSTLGEGSTFWFTLPDRTDV
;
A
#
# COMPACT_ATOMS: atom_id res chain seq x y z
N MET A 1 40.59 76.98 46.94
CA MET A 1 39.70 77.18 45.74
C MET A 1 40.21 76.49 44.47
N ALA A 2 41.50 76.24 44.30
CA ALA A 2 42.04 75.52 43.13
C ALA A 2 41.53 73.99 43.13
N SER A 3 41.46 73.36 44.28
CA SER A 3 41.07 71.97 44.41
C SER A 3 39.59 71.67 44.00
N THR A 4 38.64 72.59 44.19
CA THR A 4 37.22 72.39 43.84
C THR A 4 36.99 72.48 42.32
N ASN A 5 37.71 73.35 41.63
CA ASN A 5 37.63 73.49 40.17
C ASN A 5 38.23 72.27 39.45
N GLU A 6 39.31 71.71 39.99
CA GLU A 6 39.93 70.48 39.47
C GLU A 6 38.95 69.26 39.60
N LEU A 7 38.25 69.19 40.75
CA LEU A 7 37.25 68.13 40.95
C LEU A 7 36.04 68.25 39.98
N ILE A 8 35.54 69.48 39.75
CA ILE A 8 34.45 69.74 38.80
C ILE A 8 34.88 69.40 37.37
N SER A 9 36.10 69.80 36.95
CA SER A 9 36.61 69.39 35.62
C SER A 9 36.76 67.87 35.48
N ARG A 10 37.19 67.22 36.54
CA ARG A 10 37.31 65.72 36.53
C ARG A 10 35.97 65.03 36.47
N ILE A 11 34.94 65.54 37.17
CA ILE A 11 33.57 65.02 37.10
C ILE A 11 33.03 65.16 35.68
N GLN A 12 33.18 66.33 35.07
CA GLN A 12 32.71 66.49 33.67
C GLN A 12 33.42 65.58 32.69
N GLN A 13 34.73 65.40 32.83
CA GLN A 13 35.47 64.46 32.00
C GLN A 13 35.01 62.97 32.17
N LEU A 14 34.63 62.54 33.40
CA LEU A 14 34.11 61.24 33.69
C LEU A 14 32.68 61.06 33.13
N GLU A 15 31.86 62.12 33.21
CA GLU A 15 30.52 62.10 32.64
C GLU A 15 30.58 62.00 31.10
N GLU A 16 31.48 62.68 30.44
CA GLU A 16 31.72 62.53 29.00
C GLU A 16 32.16 61.11 28.67
N GLN A 17 33.13 60.55 29.41
CA GLN A 17 33.61 59.20 29.21
C GLN A 17 32.49 58.14 29.42
N ILE A 18 31.65 58.31 30.44
CA ILE A 18 30.49 57.42 30.70
C ILE A 18 29.50 57.48 29.54
N THR A 19 29.24 58.70 29.03
CA THR A 19 28.31 58.86 27.89
C THR A 19 28.87 58.20 26.62
N GLU A 20 30.14 58.33 26.35
CA GLU A 20 30.85 57.73 25.22
C GLU A 20 30.82 56.17 25.32
N LEU A 21 31.10 55.65 26.52
CA LEU A 21 31.03 54.20 26.80
C LEU A 21 29.60 53.64 26.66
N GLN A 22 28.59 54.39 27.10
CA GLN A 22 27.19 53.99 26.94
C GLN A 22 26.78 53.93 25.46
N VAL A 23 27.19 54.93 24.67
CA VAL A 23 26.94 54.92 23.22
C VAL A 23 27.65 53.74 22.53
N THR A 24 28.90 53.52 22.89
CA THR A 24 29.68 52.41 22.31
C THR A 24 29.10 51.04 22.69
N ALA A 25 28.68 50.86 23.95
CA ALA A 25 28.00 49.66 24.40
C ALA A 25 26.67 49.41 23.69
N ALA A 26 25.82 50.45 23.53
CA ALA A 26 24.56 50.34 22.78
C ALA A 26 24.78 49.98 21.31
N GLN A 27 25.81 50.55 20.67
CA GLN A 27 26.18 50.19 19.29
C GLN A 27 26.68 48.75 19.17
N ALA A 28 27.49 48.29 20.15
CA ALA A 28 27.93 46.88 20.18
C ALA A 28 26.78 45.91 20.37
N GLU A 29 25.84 46.19 21.28
CA GLU A 29 24.64 45.38 21.49
C GLU A 29 23.77 45.35 20.22
N ALA A 30 23.55 46.47 19.57
CA ALA A 30 22.76 46.53 18.34
C ALA A 30 23.42 45.70 17.22
N LYS A 31 24.76 45.75 17.11
CA LYS A 31 25.53 44.95 16.14
C LYS A 31 25.42 43.46 16.43
N VAL A 32 25.51 43.02 17.70
CA VAL A 32 25.35 41.63 18.09
C VAL A 32 23.94 41.14 17.81
N ARG A 33 22.90 41.92 18.14
CA ARG A 33 21.49 41.58 17.81
C ARG A 33 21.27 41.46 16.32
N ALA A 34 21.80 42.39 15.51
CA ALA A 34 21.68 42.33 14.05
C ALA A 34 22.40 41.12 13.46
N SER A 35 23.58 40.75 13.97
CA SER A 35 24.31 39.56 13.56
C SER A 35 23.56 38.25 13.91
N ALA A 36 23.07 38.16 15.14
CA ALA A 36 22.28 37.00 15.58
C ALA A 36 20.97 36.82 14.78
N TYR A 37 20.30 37.92 14.46
CA TYR A 37 19.11 37.93 13.61
C TYR A 37 19.43 37.46 12.19
N GLN A 38 20.50 37.96 11.59
CA GLN A 38 20.94 37.55 10.26
C GLN A 38 21.33 36.06 10.20
N GLU A 39 22.04 35.60 11.23
CA GLU A 39 22.40 34.17 11.35
C GLU A 39 21.17 33.30 11.48
N GLY A 40 20.20 33.67 12.32
CA GLY A 40 18.92 32.97 12.46
C GLY A 40 18.16 32.92 11.14
N GLN A 41 18.10 34.00 10.37
CA GLN A 41 17.47 34.01 9.04
C GLN A 41 18.19 33.09 8.05
N ASN A 42 19.52 33.04 8.06
CA ASN A 42 20.28 32.17 7.17
C ASN A 42 20.06 30.72 7.51
N ILE A 43 20.02 30.35 8.79
CA ILE A 43 19.71 28.99 9.26
C ILE A 43 18.31 28.61 8.81
N PHE A 44 17.30 29.44 9.07
CA PHE A 44 15.93 29.18 8.65
C PHE A 44 15.83 28.99 7.14
N LYS A 45 16.44 29.87 6.36
CA LYS A 45 16.45 29.79 4.90
C LYS A 45 17.08 28.49 4.42
N THR A 46 18.16 28.03 5.01
CA THR A 46 18.83 26.79 4.67
C THR A 46 17.92 25.60 4.98
N ILE A 47 17.34 25.53 6.19
CA ILE A 47 16.41 24.45 6.58
C ILE A 47 15.19 24.43 5.66
N PHE A 48 14.63 25.60 5.33
CA PHE A 48 13.47 25.73 4.47
C PHE A 48 13.75 25.24 3.05
N GLU A 49 14.84 25.66 2.43
CA GLU A 49 15.15 25.37 1.03
C GLU A 49 15.73 23.96 0.82
N GLU A 50 16.60 23.49 1.74
CA GLU A 50 17.29 22.20 1.59
C GLU A 50 16.45 21.02 2.11
N SER A 51 15.30 21.27 2.72
CA SER A 51 14.37 20.22 3.16
C SER A 51 13.92 19.38 1.97
N ARG A 52 13.89 18.05 2.15
CA ARG A 52 13.28 17.11 1.20
C ARG A 52 11.75 17.16 1.21
N LEU A 53 11.16 17.65 2.28
CA LEU A 53 9.71 17.86 2.41
C LEU A 53 9.29 19.16 1.75
N GLY A 54 8.09 19.20 1.23
CA GLY A 54 7.51 20.43 0.69
C GLY A 54 7.23 21.42 1.80
N ASN A 55 7.93 22.57 1.80
CA ASN A 55 7.73 23.65 2.76
C ASN A 55 7.09 24.85 2.08
N LYS A 56 6.14 25.47 2.75
CA LYS A 56 5.54 26.74 2.33
C LYS A 56 5.21 27.64 3.51
N ILE A 57 5.15 28.94 3.25
CA ILE A 57 4.56 29.93 4.14
C ILE A 57 3.30 30.45 3.49
N ILE A 58 2.23 30.53 4.25
CA ILE A 58 0.91 31.00 3.83
C ILE A 58 0.40 32.11 4.76
N ASN A 59 -0.41 32.99 4.20
CA ASN A 59 -1.19 33.92 4.99
C ASN A 59 -2.55 33.30 5.44
N ARG A 60 -3.34 34.09 6.17
CA ARG A 60 -4.69 33.65 6.63
C ARG A 60 -5.60 33.25 5.48
N ASP A 61 -5.49 33.85 4.31
CA ASP A 61 -6.31 33.55 3.13
C ASP A 61 -5.82 32.31 2.36
N LEU A 62 -4.87 31.56 2.93
CA LEU A 62 -4.23 30.38 2.34
C LEU A 62 -3.44 30.67 1.06
N THR A 63 -3.04 31.93 0.86
CA THR A 63 -2.17 32.32 -0.25
C THR A 63 -0.72 31.93 0.06
N ILE A 64 -0.06 31.34 -0.90
CA ILE A 64 1.33 30.86 -0.79
C ILE A 64 2.27 32.05 -0.99
N LEU A 65 2.92 32.48 0.08
CA LEU A 65 3.88 33.60 0.08
C LEU A 65 5.29 33.11 -0.24
N GLN A 66 5.66 31.94 0.28
CA GLN A 66 6.94 31.29 0.02
C GLN A 66 6.75 29.79 -0.17
N ALA A 67 7.61 29.20 -0.98
CA ALA A 67 7.65 27.75 -1.22
C ALA A 67 9.07 27.30 -1.51
N ASN A 68 9.49 26.15 -0.99
CA ASN A 68 10.77 25.55 -1.32
C ASN A 68 10.70 24.74 -2.62
N MET A 69 11.85 24.35 -3.16
CA MET A 69 11.91 23.58 -4.41
C MET A 69 11.34 22.16 -4.27
N ALA A 70 11.31 21.59 -3.06
CA ALA A 70 10.69 20.29 -2.84
C ALA A 70 9.17 20.33 -3.09
N LEU A 71 8.48 21.37 -2.61
CA LEU A 71 7.04 21.56 -2.89
C LEU A 71 6.78 21.81 -4.38
N ILE A 72 7.61 22.61 -5.03
CA ILE A 72 7.48 22.90 -6.47
C ILE A 72 7.52 21.59 -7.27
N ARG A 73 8.53 20.75 -6.99
CA ARG A 73 8.69 19.43 -7.64
C ARG A 73 7.58 18.46 -7.29
N LEU A 74 7.14 18.44 -6.04
CA LEU A 74 6.03 17.60 -5.58
C LEU A 74 4.76 17.85 -6.41
N LEU A 75 4.47 19.13 -6.71
CA LEU A 75 3.33 19.55 -7.51
C LEU A 75 3.57 19.46 -9.03
N GLY A 76 4.76 19.01 -9.47
CA GLY A 76 5.09 18.85 -10.89
C GLY A 76 5.42 20.15 -11.61
N TYR A 77 5.79 21.21 -10.87
CA TYR A 77 6.21 22.49 -11.44
C TYR A 77 7.74 22.61 -11.45
N THR A 78 8.26 23.54 -12.24
CA THR A 78 9.69 23.77 -12.37
C THR A 78 10.14 25.09 -11.73
N GLU A 79 9.24 26.08 -11.65
CA GLU A 79 9.57 27.42 -11.18
C GLU A 79 8.64 27.86 -10.06
N LYS A 80 9.21 28.52 -9.03
CA LYS A 80 8.47 29.06 -7.88
C LYS A 80 7.39 30.07 -8.30
N ARG A 81 7.63 30.88 -9.33
CA ARG A 81 6.69 31.90 -9.83
C ARG A 81 5.35 31.30 -10.30
N GLU A 82 5.31 30.02 -10.65
CA GLU A 82 4.09 29.35 -11.08
C GLU A 82 3.13 29.09 -9.92
N ILE A 83 3.62 29.09 -8.68
CA ILE A 83 2.87 28.75 -7.46
C ILE A 83 2.74 29.93 -6.51
N LEU A 84 3.75 30.79 -6.40
CA LEU A 84 3.72 31.94 -5.50
C LEU A 84 2.57 32.89 -5.84
N GLY A 85 1.91 33.42 -4.80
CA GLY A 85 0.76 34.30 -4.92
C GLY A 85 -0.56 33.61 -5.21
N LYS A 86 -0.57 32.28 -5.44
CA LYS A 86 -1.78 31.49 -5.64
C LYS A 86 -2.23 30.87 -4.32
N LYS A 87 -3.50 30.46 -4.25
CA LYS A 87 -4.05 29.80 -3.07
C LYS A 87 -3.82 28.30 -3.15
N ILE A 88 -3.50 27.65 -2.02
CA ILE A 88 -3.31 26.19 -1.99
C ILE A 88 -4.58 25.43 -2.42
N ILE A 89 -5.74 26.03 -2.21
CA ILE A 89 -7.04 25.47 -2.63
C ILE A 89 -7.11 25.28 -4.16
N ASP A 90 -6.37 26.09 -4.94
CA ASP A 90 -6.35 25.98 -6.40
C ASP A 90 -5.69 24.68 -6.88
N TYR A 91 -4.86 24.07 -6.04
CA TYR A 91 -4.20 22.78 -6.26
C TYR A 91 -4.90 21.61 -5.57
N THR A 92 -6.17 21.81 -5.15
CA THR A 92 -6.90 20.82 -4.36
C THR A 92 -8.16 20.40 -5.10
N PRO A 93 -8.45 19.08 -5.20
CA PRO A 93 -9.71 18.61 -5.76
C PRO A 93 -10.90 19.22 -5.03
N PRO A 94 -12.03 19.49 -5.73
CA PRO A 94 -13.21 20.15 -5.14
C PRO A 94 -13.69 19.50 -3.85
N GLU A 95 -13.67 18.17 -3.78
CA GLU A 95 -14.16 17.35 -2.66
C GLU A 95 -13.30 17.52 -1.40
N ARG A 96 -12.04 17.94 -1.55
CA ARG A 96 -11.05 18.11 -0.47
C ARG A 96 -10.79 19.55 -0.07
N ARG A 97 -11.41 20.50 -0.73
CA ARG A 97 -11.22 21.94 -0.42
C ARG A 97 -11.63 22.29 1.01
N ASN A 98 -12.58 21.56 1.58
CA ASN A 98 -13.00 21.76 2.96
C ASN A 98 -11.89 21.45 3.98
N ASP A 99 -10.95 20.57 3.65
CA ASP A 99 -9.82 20.22 4.52
C ASP A 99 -8.98 21.46 4.87
N TRP A 100 -8.77 22.35 3.90
CA TRP A 100 -8.03 23.60 4.08
C TRP A 100 -8.80 24.64 4.89
N LYS A 101 -10.13 24.66 4.79
CA LYS A 101 -10.96 25.51 5.65
C LYS A 101 -10.89 25.07 7.11
N VAL A 102 -10.96 23.76 7.35
CA VAL A 102 -10.78 23.18 8.69
C VAL A 102 -9.40 23.51 9.25
N LEU A 103 -8.34 23.43 8.45
CA LEU A 103 -6.99 23.82 8.84
C LEU A 103 -6.94 25.32 9.22
N GLN A 104 -7.54 26.17 8.39
CA GLN A 104 -7.61 27.62 8.62
C GLN A 104 -8.32 27.94 9.95
N GLU A 105 -9.51 27.37 10.17
CA GLU A 105 -10.30 27.56 11.40
C GLU A 105 -9.52 27.09 12.65
N LYS A 106 -8.93 25.88 12.58
CA LYS A 106 -8.18 25.31 13.72
C LYS A 106 -6.97 26.16 14.10
N LEU A 107 -6.25 26.66 13.14
CA LEU A 107 -5.03 27.43 13.38
C LEU A 107 -5.37 28.89 13.78
N TRP A 108 -6.05 29.63 12.92
CA TRP A 108 -6.24 31.08 13.12
C TRP A 108 -7.39 31.44 14.06
N ASP A 109 -8.49 30.67 14.05
CA ASP A 109 -9.66 31.02 14.87
C ASP A 109 -9.63 30.34 16.24
N HIS A 110 -9.12 29.09 16.34
CA HIS A 110 -9.00 28.37 17.61
C HIS A 110 -7.61 28.45 18.23
N SER A 111 -6.63 29.11 17.57
CA SER A 111 -5.25 29.30 18.05
C SER A 111 -4.58 27.97 18.47
N THR A 112 -4.86 26.89 17.75
CA THR A 112 -4.21 25.60 18.00
C THR A 112 -2.72 25.72 17.64
N PRO A 113 -1.78 25.30 18.53
CA PRO A 113 -0.36 25.49 18.27
C PRO A 113 0.16 24.82 16.99
N SER A 114 -0.42 23.68 16.65
CA SER A 114 -0.17 22.97 15.39
C SER A 114 -1.40 22.19 14.97
N PHE A 115 -1.59 22.00 13.68
CA PHE A 115 -2.66 21.17 13.16
C PHE A 115 -2.13 20.32 12.01
N SER A 116 -2.49 19.03 12.03
CA SER A 116 -2.12 18.08 10.98
C SER A 116 -3.35 17.43 10.39
N LEU A 117 -3.33 17.24 9.06
CA LEU A 117 -4.38 16.56 8.34
C LEU A 117 -3.78 15.80 7.12
N GLU A 118 -4.49 14.77 6.69
CA GLU A 118 -4.21 14.09 5.43
C GLU A 118 -5.19 14.58 4.37
N THR A 119 -4.66 15.06 3.26
CA THR A 119 -5.45 15.55 2.12
C THR A 119 -4.73 15.23 0.82
N CYS A 120 -5.30 15.57 -0.33
CA CYS A 120 -4.63 15.39 -1.59
C CYS A 120 -4.54 16.69 -2.39
N LEU A 121 -3.51 16.76 -3.21
CA LEU A 121 -3.24 17.87 -4.14
C LEU A 121 -3.21 17.35 -5.57
N VAL A 122 -3.51 18.23 -6.52
CA VAL A 122 -3.46 17.97 -7.95
C VAL A 122 -2.15 18.52 -8.50
N LYS A 123 -1.36 17.67 -9.13
CA LYS A 123 -0.13 18.06 -9.82
C LYS A 123 -0.44 18.77 -11.14
N LYS A 124 0.58 19.37 -11.75
CA LYS A 124 0.48 20.07 -13.04
C LYS A 124 -0.05 19.19 -14.19
N ASP A 125 0.26 17.90 -14.15
CA ASP A 125 -0.19 16.90 -15.12
C ASP A 125 -1.59 16.35 -14.84
N GLY A 126 -2.27 16.84 -13.79
CA GLY A 126 -3.59 16.37 -13.37
C GLY A 126 -3.56 15.16 -12.45
N THR A 127 -2.42 14.55 -12.16
CA THR A 127 -2.32 13.42 -11.23
C THR A 127 -2.51 13.87 -9.78
N ILE A 128 -3.04 12.97 -8.95
CA ILE A 128 -3.29 13.23 -7.53
C ILE A 128 -2.10 12.74 -6.72
N VAL A 129 -1.63 13.58 -5.79
CA VAL A 129 -0.66 13.24 -4.75
C VAL A 129 -1.32 13.35 -3.39
N TRP A 130 -1.25 12.29 -2.57
CA TRP A 130 -1.72 12.30 -1.19
C TRP A 130 -0.65 12.88 -0.29
N CYS A 131 -1.06 13.79 0.57
CA CYS A 131 -0.16 14.55 1.40
C CYS A 131 -0.56 14.53 2.86
N GLN A 132 0.41 14.28 3.75
CA GLN A 132 0.32 14.65 5.16
C GLN A 132 0.73 16.11 5.28
N VAL A 133 -0.18 16.95 5.77
CA VAL A 133 0.03 18.40 5.91
C VAL A 133 0.09 18.72 7.38
N THR A 134 1.18 19.35 7.82
CA THR A 134 1.33 19.87 9.19
C THR A 134 1.60 21.36 9.13
N SER A 135 0.82 22.16 9.84
CA SER A 135 0.94 23.61 9.87
C SER A 135 1.05 24.13 11.31
N ILE A 136 1.88 25.15 11.48
CA ILE A 136 2.05 25.92 12.71
C ILE A 136 1.91 27.41 12.41
N LEU A 137 1.47 28.21 13.38
CA LEU A 137 1.49 29.66 13.26
C LEU A 137 2.76 30.25 13.84
N PHE A 138 3.23 31.33 13.23
CA PHE A 138 4.29 32.16 13.75
C PHE A 138 4.01 33.63 13.42
N SER A 139 4.60 34.55 14.18
CA SER A 139 4.47 36.00 13.96
C SER A 139 5.68 36.53 13.22
N ASP A 140 5.46 37.27 12.13
CA ASP A 140 6.46 37.99 11.39
C ASP A 140 5.97 39.44 11.18
N GLN A 141 6.75 40.45 11.60
CA GLN A 141 6.49 41.89 11.41
C GLN A 141 5.04 42.33 11.67
N ASN A 142 4.41 41.87 12.77
CA ASN A 142 3.00 42.08 13.13
C ASN A 142 1.94 41.31 12.31
N GLU A 143 2.34 40.42 11.44
CA GLU A 143 1.44 39.52 10.71
C GLU A 143 1.57 38.10 11.23
N THR A 144 0.43 37.39 11.36
CA THR A 144 0.43 35.96 11.73
C THR A 144 0.39 35.12 10.48
N LEU A 145 1.46 34.38 10.25
CA LEU A 145 1.66 33.53 9.10
C LEU A 145 1.62 32.03 9.49
N GLY A 146 1.27 31.18 8.54
CA GLY A 146 1.31 29.74 8.69
C GLY A 146 2.55 29.13 8.02
N TYR A 147 3.42 28.45 8.78
CA TYR A 147 4.44 27.58 8.23
C TYR A 147 3.87 26.18 8.06
N THR A 148 3.96 25.64 6.86
CA THR A 148 3.34 24.34 6.50
C THR A 148 4.39 23.40 5.93
N ILE A 149 4.43 22.19 6.45
CA ILE A 149 5.20 21.06 5.94
C ILE A 149 4.24 20.12 5.21
N ILE A 150 4.62 19.67 4.03
CA ILE A 150 3.85 18.75 3.18
C ILE A 150 4.74 17.56 2.84
N GLU A 151 4.31 16.40 3.26
CA GLU A 151 4.94 15.11 2.99
C GLU A 151 4.10 14.31 1.98
N ASP A 152 4.75 13.72 0.96
CA ASP A 152 4.09 12.80 0.04
C ASP A 152 3.87 11.44 0.74
N VAL A 153 2.62 11.11 0.97
CA VAL A 153 2.19 9.84 1.58
C VAL A 153 1.40 8.97 0.59
N THR A 154 1.55 9.23 -0.72
CA THR A 154 0.75 8.57 -1.75
C THR A 154 0.88 7.05 -1.69
N GLU A 155 2.09 6.53 -1.58
CA GLU A 155 2.30 5.08 -1.49
C GLU A 155 1.75 4.49 -0.18
N GLN A 156 1.96 5.18 0.95
CA GLN A 156 1.41 4.76 2.24
C GLN A 156 -0.13 4.78 2.24
N HIS A 157 -0.72 5.83 1.63
CA HIS A 157 -2.17 5.93 1.46
C HIS A 157 -2.71 4.79 0.60
N LYS A 158 -2.09 4.49 -0.54
CA LYS A 158 -2.47 3.36 -1.42
C LYS A 158 -2.44 2.03 -0.68
N LEU A 159 -1.34 1.74 0.03
CA LEU A 159 -1.19 0.52 0.80
C LEU A 159 -2.25 0.40 1.90
N ARG A 160 -2.55 1.51 2.60
CA ARG A 160 -3.60 1.55 3.61
C ARG A 160 -4.97 1.27 3.00
N MET A 161 -5.32 1.92 1.90
CA MET A 161 -6.59 1.70 1.20
C MET A 161 -6.74 0.27 0.69
N GLN A 162 -5.67 -0.31 0.13
CA GLN A 162 -5.66 -1.72 -0.28
C GLN A 162 -5.90 -2.65 0.91
N LYS A 163 -5.26 -2.39 2.04
CA LYS A 163 -5.45 -3.17 3.28
C LYS A 163 -6.88 -3.04 3.82
N GLU A 164 -7.46 -1.85 3.83
CA GLU A 164 -8.84 -1.63 4.27
C GLU A 164 -9.85 -2.33 3.35
N GLN A 165 -9.67 -2.22 2.04
CA GLN A 165 -10.48 -2.93 1.05
C GLN A 165 -10.37 -4.45 1.24
N PHE A 166 -9.17 -4.97 1.47
CA PHE A 166 -8.95 -6.38 1.76
C PHE A 166 -9.70 -6.86 3.00
N ILE A 167 -9.64 -6.12 4.11
CA ILE A 167 -10.37 -6.45 5.35
C ILE A 167 -11.88 -6.50 5.07
N GLY A 168 -12.39 -5.56 4.29
CA GLY A 168 -13.80 -5.54 3.87
C GLY A 168 -14.18 -6.78 3.06
N VAL A 169 -13.38 -7.14 2.05
CA VAL A 169 -13.60 -8.33 1.22
C VAL A 169 -13.46 -9.61 2.05
N ALA A 170 -12.41 -9.72 2.88
CA ALA A 170 -12.21 -10.89 3.74
C ALA A 170 -13.39 -11.12 4.69
N SER A 171 -13.90 -10.05 5.31
CA SER A 171 -15.08 -10.10 6.17
C SER A 171 -16.31 -10.60 5.42
N HIS A 172 -16.52 -10.13 4.19
CA HIS A 172 -17.64 -10.58 3.36
C HIS A 172 -17.49 -12.05 2.94
N GLU A 173 -16.30 -12.44 2.47
CA GLU A 173 -16.02 -13.83 2.04
C GLU A 173 -16.09 -14.84 3.18
N LEU A 174 -15.78 -14.45 4.41
CA LEU A 174 -15.98 -15.27 5.61
C LEU A 174 -17.45 -15.34 6.04
N LYS A 175 -18.17 -14.22 5.98
CA LYS A 175 -19.58 -14.16 6.40
C LYS A 175 -20.51 -15.02 5.55
N THR A 176 -20.26 -15.12 4.26
CA THR A 176 -21.08 -15.87 3.30
C THR A 176 -21.17 -17.36 3.65
N PRO A 177 -20.06 -18.13 3.78
CA PRO A 177 -20.12 -19.55 4.14
C PRO A 177 -20.66 -19.76 5.55
N ILE A 178 -20.37 -18.87 6.51
CA ILE A 178 -20.92 -18.95 7.87
C ILE A 178 -22.45 -18.80 7.84
N THR A 179 -22.97 -17.86 7.05
CA THR A 179 -24.42 -17.65 6.90
C THR A 179 -25.06 -18.86 6.23
N SER A 180 -24.41 -19.44 5.21
CA SER A 180 -24.86 -20.66 4.54
C SER A 180 -24.91 -21.87 5.49
N LEU A 181 -23.84 -22.08 6.27
CA LEU A 181 -23.80 -23.12 7.31
C LEU A 181 -24.94 -22.95 8.33
N LYS A 182 -25.16 -21.72 8.79
CA LYS A 182 -26.27 -21.40 9.71
C LYS A 182 -27.64 -21.78 9.10
N ALA A 183 -27.85 -21.41 7.82
CA ALA A 183 -29.09 -21.72 7.12
C ALA A 183 -29.29 -23.26 6.96
N ILE A 184 -28.24 -23.98 6.57
CA ILE A 184 -28.25 -25.47 6.45
C ILE A 184 -28.62 -26.09 7.80
N THR A 185 -27.96 -25.66 8.88
CA THR A 185 -28.22 -26.18 10.24
C THR A 185 -29.64 -25.85 10.70
N GLN A 186 -30.18 -24.67 10.42
CA GLN A 186 -31.56 -24.33 10.74
C GLN A 186 -32.58 -25.16 9.95
N LEU A 187 -32.32 -25.40 8.66
CA LEU A 187 -33.17 -26.26 7.83
C LEU A 187 -33.16 -27.72 8.32
N MET A 188 -31.99 -28.23 8.71
CA MET A 188 -31.80 -29.55 9.27
C MET A 188 -32.60 -29.70 10.58
N ASN A 189 -32.46 -28.74 11.50
CA ASN A 189 -33.20 -28.75 12.77
C ASN A 189 -34.72 -28.69 12.57
N ARG A 190 -35.22 -27.88 11.61
CA ARG A 190 -36.65 -27.79 11.29
C ARG A 190 -37.20 -29.11 10.72
N LYS A 191 -36.43 -29.81 9.86
CA LYS A 191 -36.84 -31.10 9.32
C LYS A 191 -36.84 -32.20 10.38
N LEU A 192 -35.81 -32.23 11.23
CA LEU A 192 -35.76 -33.16 12.39
C LEU A 192 -36.96 -32.97 13.31
N ALA A 193 -37.35 -31.75 13.62
CA ALA A 193 -38.50 -31.46 14.50
C ALA A 193 -39.86 -31.87 13.91
N LYS A 194 -39.98 -32.01 12.57
CA LYS A 194 -41.19 -32.41 11.88
C LYS A 194 -41.34 -33.92 11.62
N GLY A 195 -40.36 -34.74 12.08
CA GLY A 195 -40.42 -36.20 11.95
C GLY A 195 -40.33 -36.74 10.51
N GLY A 196 -39.77 -35.99 9.57
CA GLY A 196 -39.66 -36.39 8.16
C GLY A 196 -38.54 -37.42 7.92
N GLU A 197 -38.69 -38.25 6.86
CA GLU A 197 -37.66 -39.18 6.40
C GLU A 197 -36.37 -38.46 6.03
N ILE A 198 -35.29 -38.91 6.68
CA ILE A 198 -34.06 -38.06 6.88
C ILE A 198 -32.96 -38.41 5.89
N THR A 199 -33.01 -39.58 5.22
CA THR A 199 -31.82 -40.20 4.63
C THR A 199 -31.17 -39.43 3.48
N GLU A 200 -31.90 -39.06 2.44
CA GLU A 200 -31.30 -38.32 1.29
C GLU A 200 -30.93 -36.85 1.60
N ASN A 201 -31.80 -36.21 2.37
CA ASN A 201 -31.57 -34.79 2.75
C ASN A 201 -30.41 -34.63 3.72
N LEU A 202 -30.14 -35.58 4.62
CA LEU A 202 -29.00 -35.59 5.54
C LEU A 202 -27.67 -35.67 4.80
N VAL A 203 -27.58 -36.58 3.82
CA VAL A 203 -26.37 -36.70 2.98
C VAL A 203 -26.09 -35.39 2.23
N LYS A 204 -27.14 -34.78 1.66
CA LYS A 204 -26.99 -33.48 0.98
C LYS A 204 -26.58 -32.38 1.95
N PHE A 205 -27.21 -32.27 3.12
CA PHE A 205 -26.84 -31.28 4.12
C PHE A 205 -25.40 -31.47 4.65
N GLY A 206 -24.97 -32.74 4.84
CA GLY A 206 -23.61 -33.07 5.20
C GLY A 206 -22.62 -32.59 4.15
N ARG A 207 -22.85 -32.92 2.89
CA ARG A 207 -22.00 -32.53 1.76
C ARG A 207 -21.93 -31.01 1.59
N ASP A 208 -23.08 -30.33 1.65
CA ASP A 208 -23.11 -28.85 1.53
C ASP A 208 -22.42 -28.20 2.71
N SER A 209 -22.52 -28.73 3.94
CA SER A 209 -21.81 -28.27 5.11
C SER A 209 -20.29 -28.44 4.98
N ASP A 210 -19.85 -29.62 4.56
CA ASP A 210 -18.45 -29.94 4.35
C ASP A 210 -17.80 -28.98 3.32
N ARG A 211 -18.50 -28.74 2.20
CA ARG A 211 -18.05 -27.76 1.18
C ARG A 211 -17.87 -26.35 1.78
N GLN A 212 -18.78 -25.90 2.66
CA GLN A 212 -18.65 -24.56 3.27
C GLN A 212 -17.51 -24.51 4.30
N VAL A 213 -17.32 -25.58 5.08
CA VAL A 213 -16.21 -25.70 6.04
C VAL A 213 -14.87 -25.71 5.31
N THR A 214 -14.73 -26.51 4.28
CA THR A 214 -13.51 -26.56 3.44
C THR A 214 -13.19 -25.18 2.86
N LYS A 215 -14.19 -24.46 2.34
CA LYS A 215 -14.01 -23.09 1.85
C LYS A 215 -13.51 -22.15 2.94
N LEU A 216 -14.04 -22.25 4.18
CA LEU A 216 -13.58 -21.46 5.33
C LEU A 216 -12.12 -21.77 5.69
N ILE A 217 -11.74 -23.04 5.71
CA ILE A 217 -10.36 -23.46 5.99
C ILE A 217 -9.40 -22.83 4.96
N HIS A 218 -9.71 -22.94 3.67
CA HIS A 218 -8.89 -22.32 2.61
C HIS A 218 -8.76 -20.80 2.76
N LEU A 219 -9.84 -20.10 3.15
CA LEU A 219 -9.79 -18.67 3.38
C LEU A 219 -8.90 -18.30 4.57
N VAL A 220 -9.03 -19.05 5.69
CA VAL A 220 -8.20 -18.84 6.89
C VAL A 220 -6.73 -19.13 6.59
N ASP A 221 -6.43 -20.22 5.89
CA ASP A 221 -5.06 -20.59 5.52
C ASP A 221 -4.41 -19.54 4.60
N ALA A 222 -5.17 -18.98 3.65
CA ALA A 222 -4.69 -17.87 2.82
C ALA A 222 -4.36 -16.62 3.64
N LEU A 223 -5.21 -16.27 4.62
CA LEU A 223 -4.98 -15.15 5.53
C LEU A 223 -3.73 -15.36 6.39
N LEU A 224 -3.59 -16.53 7.00
CA LEU A 224 -2.44 -16.89 7.84
C LEU A 224 -1.14 -16.94 7.02
N SER A 225 -1.18 -17.53 5.82
CA SER A 225 -0.03 -17.58 4.91
C SER A 225 0.43 -16.18 4.50
N SER A 226 -0.51 -15.29 4.18
CA SER A 226 -0.20 -13.89 3.88
C SER A 226 0.47 -13.17 5.04
N THR A 227 -0.01 -13.39 6.27
CA THR A 227 0.59 -12.77 7.47
C THR A 227 2.00 -13.31 7.77
N ARG A 228 2.21 -14.63 7.62
CA ARG A 228 3.54 -15.26 7.80
C ARG A 228 4.54 -14.78 6.74
N LEU A 229 4.09 -14.55 5.53
CA LEU A 229 4.91 -13.98 4.46
C LEU A 229 5.37 -12.56 4.80
N GLU A 230 4.49 -11.71 5.33
CA GLU A 230 4.83 -10.36 5.80
C GLU A 230 5.91 -10.36 6.88
N GLN A 231 5.84 -11.33 7.79
CA GLN A 231 6.79 -11.47 8.88
C GLN A 231 8.09 -12.17 8.48
N GLY A 232 8.24 -12.52 7.20
CA GLY A 232 9.41 -13.27 6.73
C GLY A 232 9.49 -14.72 7.22
N GLN A 233 8.43 -15.23 7.86
CA GLN A 233 8.41 -16.51 8.61
C GLN A 233 8.03 -17.73 7.76
N LEU A 234 7.92 -17.60 6.45
CA LEU A 234 7.68 -18.76 5.58
C LEU A 234 8.95 -19.59 5.50
N SER A 235 9.01 -20.71 6.20
CA SER A 235 10.04 -21.74 6.05
C SER A 235 9.64 -22.74 4.99
N LEU A 236 10.60 -23.24 4.20
CA LEU A 236 10.42 -24.27 3.20
C LEU A 236 11.08 -25.58 3.66
N ASN A 237 10.36 -26.68 3.56
CA ASN A 237 10.88 -28.03 3.81
C ASN A 237 11.14 -28.70 2.46
N LYS A 238 12.28 -28.34 1.82
CA LYS A 238 12.63 -28.85 0.48
C LYS A 238 13.08 -30.32 0.54
N SER A 239 12.53 -31.11 -0.38
CA SER A 239 12.90 -32.53 -0.61
C SER A 239 12.85 -32.84 -2.10
N THR A 240 13.49 -33.89 -2.52
CA THR A 240 13.38 -34.38 -3.91
C THR A 240 12.14 -35.27 -4.01
N PHE A 241 11.26 -34.98 -4.98
CA PHE A 241 10.07 -35.77 -5.25
C PHE A 241 9.75 -35.75 -6.77
N ALA A 242 9.05 -36.79 -7.23
CA ALA A 242 8.51 -36.82 -8.59
C ALA A 242 7.26 -35.95 -8.69
N PHE A 243 7.14 -35.18 -9.77
CA PHE A 243 6.00 -34.26 -9.96
C PHE A 243 4.66 -35.00 -10.05
N SER A 244 4.67 -36.33 -10.41
CA SER A 244 3.50 -37.20 -10.36
C SER A 244 2.78 -37.18 -9.01
N ASN A 245 3.50 -37.06 -7.89
CA ASN A 245 2.89 -37.07 -6.55
C ASN A 245 1.90 -35.90 -6.39
N ILE A 246 2.28 -34.71 -6.86
CA ILE A 246 1.42 -33.52 -6.82
C ILE A 246 0.25 -33.64 -7.79
N VAL A 247 0.51 -34.18 -8.99
CA VAL A 247 -0.54 -34.38 -10.03
C VAL A 247 -1.67 -35.26 -9.51
N ASP A 248 -1.34 -36.38 -8.89
CA ASP A 248 -2.32 -37.32 -8.38
C ASP A 248 -3.16 -36.73 -7.23
N GLY A 249 -2.54 -35.90 -6.39
CA GLY A 249 -3.22 -35.11 -5.36
C GLY A 249 -4.23 -34.10 -5.95
N CYS A 250 -3.80 -33.33 -6.96
CA CYS A 250 -4.65 -32.34 -7.62
C CYS A 250 -5.86 -32.97 -8.34
N CYS A 251 -5.68 -34.11 -9.00
CA CYS A 251 -6.77 -34.85 -9.68
C CYS A 251 -7.88 -35.20 -8.70
N SER A 252 -7.55 -35.69 -7.52
CA SER A 252 -8.54 -36.13 -6.54
C SER A 252 -9.45 -35.01 -6.04
N HIS A 253 -8.99 -33.78 -6.04
CA HIS A 253 -9.74 -32.59 -5.60
C HIS A 253 -10.72 -32.05 -6.67
N ILE A 254 -10.40 -32.18 -7.95
CA ILE A 254 -11.16 -31.57 -9.05
C ILE A 254 -12.10 -32.53 -9.75
N GLU A 255 -11.73 -33.80 -9.88
CA GLU A 255 -12.59 -34.85 -10.45
C GLU A 255 -13.81 -35.17 -9.59
N LEU A 256 -13.81 -34.80 -8.30
CA LEU A 256 -14.96 -35.02 -7.42
C LEU A 256 -16.22 -34.24 -7.84
N ASP A 257 -16.12 -33.18 -8.63
CA ASP A 257 -17.27 -32.43 -9.15
C ASP A 257 -17.70 -32.84 -10.57
N GLY A 258 -16.90 -33.67 -11.30
CA GLY A 258 -17.27 -34.28 -12.58
C GLY A 258 -17.50 -33.34 -13.76
N GLU A 259 -17.25 -32.05 -13.61
CA GLU A 259 -17.53 -31.04 -14.64
C GLU A 259 -16.30 -30.69 -15.50
N TYR A 260 -15.06 -30.94 -15.00
CA TYR A 260 -13.81 -30.56 -15.63
C TYR A 260 -12.89 -31.76 -15.85
N SER A 261 -12.15 -31.75 -16.94
CA SER A 261 -11.11 -32.73 -17.26
C SER A 261 -9.72 -32.07 -17.15
N LEU A 262 -8.86 -32.68 -16.35
CA LEU A 262 -7.44 -32.28 -16.28
C LEU A 262 -6.63 -33.12 -17.23
N VAL A 263 -5.93 -32.46 -18.16
CA VAL A 263 -5.03 -33.10 -19.10
C VAL A 263 -3.59 -32.72 -18.73
N PHE A 264 -2.76 -33.73 -18.49
CA PHE A 264 -1.34 -33.52 -18.18
C PHE A 264 -0.49 -33.85 -19.41
N GLU A 265 0.33 -32.87 -19.81
CA GLU A 265 1.30 -33.00 -20.90
C GLU A 265 2.72 -32.90 -20.36
N GLY A 266 3.64 -33.74 -20.88
CA GLY A 266 5.04 -33.77 -20.47
C GLY A 266 5.39 -34.92 -19.53
N ASP A 267 6.62 -34.85 -18.95
CA ASP A 267 7.17 -35.92 -18.11
C ASP A 267 6.71 -35.76 -16.65
N ARG A 268 5.77 -36.63 -16.25
CA ARG A 268 5.27 -36.68 -14.86
C ARG A 268 6.28 -37.24 -13.85
N GLN A 269 7.31 -37.95 -14.32
CA GLN A 269 8.36 -38.54 -13.48
C GLN A 269 9.50 -37.57 -13.22
N LEU A 270 9.42 -36.34 -13.78
CA LEU A 270 10.42 -35.31 -13.56
C LEU A 270 10.59 -35.05 -12.06
N GLU A 271 11.80 -35.25 -11.56
CA GLU A 271 12.16 -34.96 -10.17
C GLU A 271 12.48 -33.48 -9.98
N VAL A 272 11.95 -32.91 -8.93
CA VAL A 272 12.20 -31.51 -8.52
C VAL A 272 12.66 -31.45 -7.06
N PHE A 273 13.50 -30.48 -6.73
CA PHE A 273 13.93 -30.22 -5.35
C PHE A 273 13.18 -29.01 -4.79
N ALA A 274 12.09 -29.27 -4.11
CA ALA A 274 11.19 -28.23 -3.61
C ALA A 274 10.44 -28.69 -2.35
N ASP A 275 9.65 -27.80 -1.76
CA ASP A 275 8.66 -28.15 -0.74
C ASP A 275 7.38 -28.64 -1.45
N GLU A 276 7.16 -29.95 -1.43
CA GLU A 276 6.08 -30.62 -2.14
C GLU A 276 4.70 -30.00 -1.81
N GLN A 277 4.40 -29.78 -0.54
CA GLN A 277 3.12 -29.21 -0.10
C GLN A 277 2.92 -27.78 -0.59
N LYS A 278 3.99 -26.99 -0.62
CA LYS A 278 3.91 -25.61 -1.10
C LYS A 278 3.77 -25.52 -2.61
N VAL A 279 4.44 -26.41 -3.35
CA VAL A 279 4.28 -26.49 -4.82
C VAL A 279 2.88 -27.01 -5.18
N GLU A 280 2.36 -28.00 -4.47
CA GLU A 280 0.97 -28.45 -4.61
C GLU A 280 -0.01 -27.30 -4.37
N GLN A 281 0.18 -26.50 -3.29
CA GLN A 281 -0.64 -25.33 -3.00
C GLN A 281 -0.63 -24.32 -4.18
N VAL A 282 0.51 -24.10 -4.82
CA VAL A 282 0.62 -23.23 -6.01
C VAL A 282 -0.16 -23.81 -7.18
N LEU A 283 0.03 -25.10 -7.49
CA LEU A 283 -0.63 -25.73 -8.62
C LEU A 283 -2.16 -25.76 -8.45
N VAL A 284 -2.65 -26.14 -7.26
CA VAL A 284 -4.09 -26.12 -6.91
C VAL A 284 -4.68 -24.72 -7.05
N ASN A 285 -3.95 -23.69 -6.63
CA ASN A 285 -4.39 -22.30 -6.81
C ASN A 285 -4.54 -21.91 -8.28
N LEU A 286 -3.56 -22.29 -9.13
CA LEU A 286 -3.63 -22.00 -10.57
C LEU A 286 -4.76 -22.75 -11.26
N ILE A 287 -4.96 -24.04 -10.93
CA ILE A 287 -6.05 -24.84 -11.49
C ILE A 287 -7.42 -24.28 -11.03
N ASN A 288 -7.57 -23.93 -9.77
CA ASN A 288 -8.80 -23.31 -9.26
C ASN A 288 -9.10 -21.97 -9.94
N ASN A 289 -8.06 -21.19 -10.27
CA ASN A 289 -8.23 -19.98 -11.06
C ASN A 289 -8.72 -20.29 -12.48
N ALA A 290 -8.17 -21.31 -13.14
CA ALA A 290 -8.60 -21.76 -14.46
C ALA A 290 -10.07 -22.19 -14.44
N VAL A 291 -10.50 -23.03 -13.47
CA VAL A 291 -11.91 -23.42 -13.27
C VAL A 291 -12.81 -22.20 -13.09
N LYS A 292 -12.38 -21.25 -12.30
CA LYS A 292 -13.16 -20.09 -11.89
C LYS A 292 -13.35 -19.06 -13.03
N TYR A 293 -12.32 -18.85 -13.84
CA TYR A 293 -12.29 -17.81 -14.86
C TYR A 293 -12.52 -18.32 -16.29
N ALA A 294 -12.53 -19.65 -16.47
CA ALA A 294 -12.85 -20.30 -17.73
C ALA A 294 -13.99 -21.33 -17.61
N PRO A 295 -15.20 -20.92 -17.15
CA PRO A 295 -16.30 -21.86 -16.89
C PRO A 295 -16.78 -22.61 -18.15
N GLU A 296 -16.59 -22.05 -19.33
CA GLU A 296 -16.91 -22.68 -20.60
C GLU A 296 -15.85 -23.70 -21.04
N SER A 297 -14.62 -23.63 -20.50
CA SER A 297 -13.52 -24.53 -20.82
C SER A 297 -13.59 -25.77 -19.93
N LYS A 298 -14.16 -26.84 -20.43
CA LYS A 298 -14.25 -28.13 -19.69
C LYS A 298 -12.90 -28.85 -19.57
N THR A 299 -11.86 -28.38 -20.24
CA THR A 299 -10.53 -28.98 -20.23
C THR A 299 -9.51 -27.95 -19.76
N ILE A 300 -8.75 -28.29 -18.72
CA ILE A 300 -7.61 -27.54 -18.22
C ILE A 300 -6.36 -28.36 -18.51
N VAL A 301 -5.36 -27.77 -19.16
CA VAL A 301 -4.11 -28.46 -19.48
C VAL A 301 -3.03 -28.02 -18.51
N VAL A 302 -2.39 -29.00 -17.87
CA VAL A 302 -1.19 -28.80 -17.05
C VAL A 302 -0.01 -29.35 -17.84
N ARG A 303 0.90 -28.46 -18.24
CA ARG A 303 2.08 -28.83 -19.04
C ARG A 303 3.33 -28.73 -18.18
N ILE A 304 4.19 -29.76 -18.30
CA ILE A 304 5.45 -29.88 -17.59
C ILE A 304 6.56 -29.95 -18.62
N GLU A 305 7.49 -29.01 -18.58
CA GLU A 305 8.58 -28.88 -19.53
C GLU A 305 9.91 -28.77 -18.80
N GLN A 306 10.89 -29.58 -19.17
CA GLN A 306 12.24 -29.41 -18.66
C GLN A 306 12.98 -28.36 -19.48
N LEU A 307 13.51 -27.37 -18.82
CA LEU A 307 14.36 -26.34 -19.38
C LEU A 307 15.80 -26.50 -18.84
N GLN A 308 16.76 -25.79 -19.43
CA GLN A 308 18.13 -25.83 -18.94
C GLN A 308 18.24 -25.22 -17.53
N GLY A 309 18.39 -26.08 -16.50
CA GLY A 309 18.51 -25.70 -15.09
C GLY A 309 17.20 -25.44 -14.36
N PHE A 310 16.06 -25.61 -15.04
CA PHE A 310 14.72 -25.38 -14.46
C PHE A 310 13.68 -26.35 -15.00
N CYS A 311 12.66 -26.59 -14.23
CA CYS A 311 11.42 -27.21 -14.66
C CYS A 311 10.34 -26.12 -14.76
N LYS A 312 9.68 -25.99 -15.91
CA LYS A 312 8.54 -25.07 -16.11
C LYS A 312 7.24 -25.83 -16.07
N ILE A 313 6.34 -25.37 -15.22
CA ILE A 313 4.98 -25.89 -15.07
C ILE A 313 4.00 -24.82 -15.52
N SER A 314 3.10 -25.17 -16.44
CA SER A 314 2.14 -24.24 -17.01
C SER A 314 0.71 -24.79 -16.86
N VAL A 315 -0.24 -23.93 -16.46
CA VAL A 315 -1.67 -24.22 -16.42
C VAL A 315 -2.35 -23.38 -17.48
N VAL A 316 -2.94 -24.03 -18.46
CA VAL A 316 -3.56 -23.42 -19.64
C VAL A 316 -5.09 -23.50 -19.52
N ASP A 317 -5.74 -22.36 -19.61
CA ASP A 317 -7.19 -22.24 -19.70
C ASP A 317 -7.60 -21.55 -21.02
N ARG A 318 -8.86 -21.76 -21.42
CA ARG A 318 -9.50 -21.08 -22.56
C ARG A 318 -10.63 -20.17 -22.08
N GLY A 319 -10.30 -19.32 -21.10
CA GLY A 319 -11.22 -18.35 -20.53
C GLY A 319 -11.24 -17.02 -21.31
N ASN A 320 -11.76 -15.99 -20.65
CA ASN A 320 -11.88 -14.67 -21.22
C ASN A 320 -10.54 -13.93 -21.43
N GLY A 321 -9.43 -14.49 -20.97
CA GLY A 321 -8.14 -13.80 -20.98
C GLY A 321 -8.07 -12.62 -20.02
N ILE A 322 -6.94 -11.92 -20.03
CA ILE A 322 -6.63 -10.85 -19.09
C ILE A 322 -6.18 -9.60 -19.88
N PRO A 323 -6.72 -8.40 -19.56
CA PRO A 323 -6.27 -7.16 -20.17
C PRO A 323 -4.77 -6.92 -19.93
N GLN A 324 -4.04 -6.47 -20.95
CA GLN A 324 -2.59 -6.29 -20.92
C GLN A 324 -2.13 -5.36 -19.78
N GLU A 325 -2.90 -4.32 -19.49
CA GLU A 325 -2.63 -3.36 -18.40
C GLU A 325 -2.74 -3.96 -17.00
N SER A 326 -3.45 -5.09 -16.86
CA SER A 326 -3.63 -5.80 -15.61
C SER A 326 -2.53 -6.86 -15.34
N ILE A 327 -1.83 -7.33 -16.38
CA ILE A 327 -0.86 -8.43 -16.29
C ILE A 327 0.25 -8.11 -15.27
N SER A 328 0.82 -6.91 -15.32
CA SER A 328 1.91 -6.52 -14.42
C SER A 328 1.52 -6.43 -12.94
N LYS A 329 0.22 -6.39 -12.63
CA LYS A 329 -0.30 -6.24 -11.28
C LYS A 329 -0.92 -7.51 -10.71
N LEU A 330 -1.06 -8.58 -11.51
CA LEU A 330 -1.75 -9.81 -11.10
C LEU A 330 -1.14 -10.47 -9.87
N PHE A 331 0.14 -10.32 -9.68
CA PHE A 331 0.90 -10.87 -8.56
C PHE A 331 1.02 -9.88 -7.39
N ASP A 332 0.46 -8.67 -7.53
CA ASP A 332 0.40 -7.71 -6.43
C ASP A 332 -0.61 -8.18 -5.37
N ARG A 333 -0.28 -7.93 -4.14
CA ARG A 333 -1.12 -8.27 -3.00
C ARG A 333 -2.46 -7.54 -3.06
N TYR A 334 -3.56 -8.29 -2.88
CA TYR A 334 -4.94 -7.79 -2.90
C TYR A 334 -5.43 -7.33 -4.28
N TYR A 335 -4.62 -7.47 -5.32
CA TYR A 335 -5.02 -7.04 -6.65
C TYR A 335 -6.08 -7.98 -7.23
N ARG A 336 -7.04 -7.38 -7.93
CA ARG A 336 -8.11 -8.06 -8.68
C ARG A 336 -8.38 -7.27 -9.95
N VAL A 337 -8.58 -7.97 -11.06
CA VAL A 337 -8.93 -7.33 -12.33
C VAL A 337 -10.32 -6.71 -12.23
N PRO A 338 -10.49 -5.38 -12.39
CA PRO A 338 -11.77 -4.69 -12.18
C PRO A 338 -12.89 -5.14 -13.13
N GLU A 339 -12.52 -5.53 -14.34
CA GLU A 339 -13.44 -5.78 -15.46
C GLU A 339 -14.07 -7.18 -15.48
N ILE A 340 -13.58 -8.13 -14.68
CA ILE A 340 -14.05 -9.53 -14.68
C ILE A 340 -15.19 -9.74 -13.67
N GLY A 341 -16.10 -8.79 -13.49
CA GLY A 341 -17.29 -8.94 -12.65
C GLY A 341 -17.00 -9.29 -11.17
N TYR A 342 -18.07 -9.49 -10.38
CA TYR A 342 -17.92 -9.91 -8.97
C TYR A 342 -17.64 -11.42 -8.88
N THR A 343 -16.38 -11.81 -9.02
CA THR A 343 -15.96 -13.21 -8.81
C THR A 343 -15.37 -13.34 -7.39
N PRO A 344 -15.90 -14.21 -6.49
CA PRO A 344 -15.44 -14.31 -5.10
C PRO A 344 -13.94 -14.57 -4.97
N GLY A 345 -13.26 -13.95 -3.98
CA GLY A 345 -11.85 -14.22 -3.67
C GLY A 345 -11.09 -13.03 -3.08
N LEU A 346 -10.03 -13.34 -2.30
CA LEU A 346 -9.27 -12.36 -1.51
C LEU A 346 -8.21 -11.59 -2.30
N GLY A 347 -7.87 -11.98 -3.55
CA GLY A 347 -6.74 -11.41 -4.28
C GLY A 347 -5.38 -11.76 -3.64
N LEU A 348 -5.32 -12.87 -2.89
CA LEU A 348 -4.08 -13.34 -2.25
C LEU A 348 -3.46 -14.55 -2.94
N GLY A 349 -4.23 -15.32 -3.70
CA GLY A 349 -3.78 -16.60 -4.24
C GLY A 349 -2.53 -16.47 -5.10
N LEU A 350 -2.56 -15.60 -6.12
CA LEU A 350 -1.42 -15.40 -7.03
C LEU A 350 -0.23 -14.75 -6.31
N TYR A 351 -0.46 -13.82 -5.40
CA TYR A 351 0.58 -13.23 -4.58
C TYR A 351 1.29 -14.29 -3.72
N ILE A 352 0.54 -15.12 -2.98
CA ILE A 352 1.12 -16.19 -2.16
C ILE A 352 1.87 -17.21 -3.04
N SER A 353 1.31 -17.55 -4.20
CA SER A 353 1.95 -18.46 -5.16
C SER A 353 3.27 -17.89 -5.67
N SER A 354 3.32 -16.63 -6.06
CA SER A 354 4.56 -15.99 -6.53
C SER A 354 5.63 -15.92 -5.44
N GLU A 355 5.25 -15.63 -4.21
CA GLU A 355 6.16 -15.61 -3.06
C GLU A 355 6.72 -17.01 -2.72
N ILE A 356 5.88 -18.03 -2.79
CA ILE A 356 6.32 -19.42 -2.62
C ILE A 356 7.36 -19.77 -3.69
N ILE A 357 7.08 -19.49 -4.95
CA ILE A 357 7.99 -19.82 -6.07
C ILE A 357 9.28 -19.00 -5.99
N ALA A 358 9.22 -17.71 -5.70
CA ALA A 358 10.40 -16.87 -5.52
C ALA A 358 11.34 -17.42 -4.42
N ARG A 359 10.78 -17.89 -3.29
CA ARG A 359 11.57 -18.51 -2.21
C ARG A 359 12.16 -19.87 -2.58
N HIS A 360 11.60 -20.54 -3.58
CA HIS A 360 12.21 -21.73 -4.19
C HIS A 360 13.34 -21.38 -5.16
N GLY A 361 13.52 -20.09 -5.51
CA GLY A 361 14.49 -19.64 -6.50
C GLY A 361 13.97 -19.72 -7.95
N GLY A 362 12.65 -19.85 -8.10
CA GLY A 362 11.96 -19.85 -9.38
C GLY A 362 11.30 -18.52 -9.71
N GLU A 363 10.65 -18.47 -10.86
CA GLU A 363 9.88 -17.34 -11.36
C GLU A 363 8.43 -17.75 -11.65
N MET A 364 7.50 -16.80 -11.58
CA MET A 364 6.11 -17.02 -11.92
C MET A 364 5.62 -15.94 -12.88
N GLY A 365 4.82 -16.34 -13.87
CA GLY A 365 4.32 -15.42 -14.88
C GLY A 365 2.99 -15.85 -15.49
N VAL A 366 2.50 -15.05 -16.44
CA VAL A 366 1.30 -15.32 -17.21
C VAL A 366 1.44 -14.81 -18.63
N ASP A 367 1.02 -15.63 -19.58
CA ASP A 367 0.84 -15.27 -20.98
C ASP A 367 -0.68 -15.30 -21.27
N SER A 368 -1.27 -14.17 -21.67
CA SER A 368 -2.71 -14.09 -21.85
C SER A 368 -3.09 -13.12 -22.96
N THR A 369 -4.09 -13.52 -23.74
CA THR A 369 -4.74 -12.68 -24.76
C THR A 369 -6.23 -12.59 -24.46
N LEU A 370 -6.76 -11.37 -24.44
CA LEU A 370 -8.18 -11.15 -24.16
C LEU A 370 -9.04 -11.90 -25.20
N GLY A 371 -9.96 -12.73 -24.72
CA GLY A 371 -10.84 -13.58 -25.55
C GLY A 371 -10.28 -14.93 -25.97
N GLU A 372 -8.99 -15.23 -25.71
CA GLU A 372 -8.35 -16.49 -26.12
C GLU A 372 -8.00 -17.40 -24.94
N GLY A 373 -7.91 -16.84 -23.72
CA GLY A 373 -7.57 -17.55 -22.49
C GLY A 373 -6.26 -17.10 -21.88
N SER A 374 -5.77 -17.90 -20.89
CA SER A 374 -4.54 -17.58 -20.17
C SER A 374 -3.70 -18.83 -19.94
N THR A 375 -2.40 -18.61 -19.89
CA THR A 375 -1.40 -19.61 -19.51
C THR A 375 -0.63 -19.06 -18.31
N PHE A 376 -0.96 -19.52 -17.12
CA PHE A 376 -0.18 -19.23 -15.92
C PHE A 376 0.95 -20.24 -15.81
N TRP A 377 2.15 -19.78 -15.54
CA TRP A 377 3.29 -20.65 -15.42
C TRP A 377 4.20 -20.27 -14.25
N PHE A 378 4.94 -21.27 -13.77
CA PHE A 378 6.02 -21.06 -12.82
C PHE A 378 7.20 -21.97 -13.13
N THR A 379 8.37 -21.59 -12.65
CA THR A 379 9.60 -22.39 -12.77
C THR A 379 10.07 -22.84 -11.39
N LEU A 380 10.67 -24.02 -11.34
CA LEU A 380 11.40 -24.49 -10.16
C LEU A 380 12.82 -24.83 -10.62
N PRO A 381 13.87 -24.56 -9.84
CA PRO A 381 15.20 -25.01 -10.13
C PRO A 381 15.22 -26.53 -10.32
N ASP A 382 15.89 -26.98 -11.39
CA ASP A 382 16.21 -28.39 -11.56
C ASP A 382 17.09 -28.83 -10.40
N ARG A 383 17.21 -30.13 -10.20
CA ARG A 383 18.00 -30.72 -9.13
C ARG A 383 19.38 -30.04 -9.09
N THR A 384 19.58 -29.11 -8.17
CA THR A 384 20.89 -28.54 -7.92
C THR A 384 21.75 -29.64 -7.30
N ASP A 385 22.80 -30.02 -8.00
CA ASP A 385 23.91 -30.76 -7.40
C ASP A 385 24.41 -29.97 -6.19
N VAL A 386 24.10 -30.46 -4.98
CA VAL A 386 24.72 -30.02 -3.73
C VAL A 386 26.02 -30.73 -3.54
#